data_3e71a7ec5f76a79cff7bbe3179bf22d7
#
_entry.id   3e71a7ec5f76a79cff7bbe3179bf22d7
#
_cell.length_a   1.000
_cell.length_b   1.000
_cell.length_c   1.000
_cell.angle_alpha   90.00
_cell.angle_beta   90.00
_cell.angle_gamma   90.00
#
_symmetry.space_group_name_H-M   'P 1'
#
loop_
_entity.id
_entity.type
_entity.pdbx_description
1 polymer ?
#
loop_
_entity_poly.entity_id
_entity_poly.type
_entity_poly.pdbx_seq_one_letter_code
_entity_poly.pdbx_strand_id
1 'polypeptide(L)'
;MRTVSQAHQAWLELGDWEGRGQSESTVVAPPAPERHGGLVLDTWRELLDDSACLDGSQALRRTARPLVARVSPRTASDHDLGNADVVNVTFAAGDSVEVPVSIEESMIDGVVWVPAHCGTGSAPARAGQSVQIDKVHGDKGGVA
;
A
#
# COMPACT_ATOMS: atom_id res chain seq x y z
N MET A 1 -31.80 -20.79 6.26
CA MET A 1 -31.07 -20.09 7.33
C MET A 1 -30.97 -21.03 8.52
N ARG A 2 -29.78 -21.33 9.06
CA ARG A 2 -29.63 -22.18 10.25
C ARG A 2 -29.97 -21.37 11.51
N THR A 3 -30.66 -21.98 12.46
CA THR A 3 -30.90 -21.36 13.77
C THR A 3 -29.61 -21.38 14.60
N VAL A 4 -29.51 -20.53 15.64
CA VAL A 4 -28.38 -20.50 16.57
C VAL A 4 -28.15 -21.88 17.19
N SER A 5 -29.21 -22.59 17.58
CA SER A 5 -29.12 -23.95 18.11
C SER A 5 -28.53 -24.95 17.13
N GLN A 6 -28.90 -24.87 15.84
CA GLN A 6 -28.33 -25.70 14.79
C GLN A 6 -26.84 -25.39 14.51
N ALA A 7 -26.46 -24.14 14.61
CA ALA A 7 -25.05 -23.74 14.49
C ALA A 7 -24.23 -24.24 15.67
N HIS A 8 -24.76 -24.15 16.88
CA HIS A 8 -24.11 -24.67 18.09
C HIS A 8 -23.96 -26.21 18.06
N GLN A 9 -25.00 -26.89 17.61
CA GLN A 9 -24.93 -28.35 17.45
C GLN A 9 -23.88 -28.76 16.43
N ALA A 10 -23.82 -28.09 15.28
CA ALA A 10 -22.82 -28.35 14.27
C ALA A 10 -21.39 -28.09 14.78
N TRP A 11 -21.20 -27.11 15.67
CA TRP A 11 -19.91 -26.88 16.33
C TRP A 11 -19.54 -28.03 17.26
N LEU A 12 -20.46 -28.50 18.10
CA LEU A 12 -20.21 -29.62 19.01
C LEU A 12 -19.87 -30.90 18.25
N GLU A 13 -20.47 -31.10 17.07
CA GLU A 13 -20.18 -32.22 16.19
C GLU A 13 -18.77 -32.16 15.56
N LEU A 14 -18.14 -30.99 15.47
CA LEU A 14 -16.76 -30.87 15.00
C LEU A 14 -15.75 -31.45 15.99
N GLY A 15 -16.14 -31.60 17.26
CA GLY A 15 -15.23 -32.06 18.30
C GLY A 15 -14.12 -31.09 18.64
N ASP A 16 -13.22 -31.50 19.52
CA ASP A 16 -12.01 -30.75 19.84
C ASP A 16 -11.06 -30.80 18.65
N TRP A 17 -10.42 -29.64 18.40
CA TRP A 17 -9.45 -29.56 17.32
C TRP A 17 -8.21 -30.39 17.64
N GLU A 18 -8.11 -31.56 17.04
CA GLU A 18 -6.91 -32.39 17.09
C GLU A 18 -5.84 -31.96 16.10
N GLY A 19 -5.71 -30.66 15.91
CA GLY A 19 -4.74 -30.12 14.96
C GLY A 19 -3.36 -30.66 15.21
N ARG A 20 -2.80 -31.32 14.21
CA ARG A 20 -1.37 -31.57 14.17
C ARG A 20 -0.70 -30.24 14.13
N GLY A 21 0.20 -29.97 15.08
CA GLY A 21 1.08 -28.79 15.01
C GLY A 21 1.66 -28.74 13.60
N GLN A 22 1.63 -27.59 12.97
CA GLN A 22 2.32 -27.41 11.69
C GLN A 22 3.75 -27.93 11.90
N SER A 23 4.16 -28.90 11.07
CA SER A 23 5.57 -29.27 10.99
C SER A 23 6.34 -27.98 10.79
N GLU A 24 7.42 -27.77 11.53
CA GLU A 24 8.28 -26.61 11.41
C GLU A 24 8.54 -26.35 9.93
N SER A 25 7.75 -25.45 9.34
CA SER A 25 8.07 -24.96 8.01
C SER A 25 9.33 -24.12 8.19
N THR A 26 10.41 -24.53 7.58
CA THR A 26 11.60 -23.72 7.50
C THR A 26 11.18 -22.40 6.85
N VAL A 27 11.07 -21.35 7.66
CA VAL A 27 10.79 -20.01 7.13
C VAL A 27 12.03 -19.61 6.35
N VAL A 28 11.96 -19.83 5.03
CA VAL A 28 12.96 -19.26 4.14
C VAL A 28 12.71 -17.76 4.12
N ALA A 29 13.65 -17.00 4.66
CA ALA A 29 13.58 -15.54 4.56
C ALA A 29 13.43 -15.17 3.07
N PRO A 30 12.51 -14.29 2.72
CA PRO A 30 12.41 -13.82 1.34
C PRO A 30 13.78 -13.24 0.93
N PRO A 31 14.21 -13.45 -0.33
CA PRO A 31 15.44 -12.85 -0.81
C PRO A 31 15.37 -11.33 -0.56
N ALA A 32 16.50 -10.76 -0.16
CA ALA A 32 16.58 -9.31 -0.01
C ALA A 32 16.16 -8.67 -1.35
N PRO A 33 15.39 -7.57 -1.32
CA PRO A 33 14.96 -6.92 -2.55
C PRO A 33 16.20 -6.54 -3.37
N GLU A 34 16.25 -7.00 -4.60
CA GLU A 34 17.33 -6.64 -5.52
C GLU A 34 17.20 -5.15 -5.82
N ARG A 35 18.20 -4.38 -5.41
CA ARG A 35 18.30 -2.95 -5.72
C ARG A 35 18.76 -2.80 -7.17
N HIS A 36 17.87 -2.94 -8.11
CA HIS A 36 18.13 -2.64 -9.52
C HIS A 36 18.09 -1.13 -9.79
N GLY A 37 18.88 -0.34 -9.10
CA GLY A 37 18.99 1.10 -9.32
C GLY A 37 17.70 1.92 -9.16
N GLY A 38 16.62 1.30 -8.71
CA GLY A 38 15.33 1.92 -8.49
C GLY A 38 15.08 2.27 -7.02
N LEU A 39 14.00 2.99 -6.81
CA LEU A 39 13.50 3.31 -5.48
C LEU A 39 12.88 2.08 -4.84
N VAL A 40 12.94 2.01 -3.51
CA VAL A 40 12.33 0.94 -2.72
C VAL A 40 11.04 1.44 -2.10
N LEU A 41 9.98 0.66 -2.24
CA LEU A 41 8.70 0.95 -1.62
C LEU A 41 8.75 0.65 -0.12
N ASP A 42 8.35 1.60 0.68
CA ASP A 42 7.91 1.38 2.06
C ASP A 42 6.41 1.65 2.17
N THR A 43 5.71 0.88 3.01
CA THR A 43 4.27 1.01 3.13
C THR A 43 3.75 0.44 4.43
N TRP A 44 2.71 1.04 4.97
CA TRP A 44 1.90 0.47 6.05
C TRP A 44 0.42 0.80 5.85
N ARG A 45 -0.43 0.13 6.60
CA ARG A 45 -1.87 0.41 6.57
C ARG A 45 -2.17 1.66 7.37
N GLU A 46 -2.95 2.54 6.79
CA GLU A 46 -3.58 3.62 7.53
C GLU A 46 -4.89 3.13 8.18
N LEU A 47 -5.34 3.83 9.22
CA LEU A 47 -6.58 3.49 9.91
C LEU A 47 -7.80 3.65 8.98
N LEU A 48 -7.76 4.68 8.15
CA LEU A 48 -8.78 4.99 7.13
C LEU A 48 -8.05 5.06 5.78
N ASP A 49 -8.25 4.06 4.95
CA ASP A 49 -7.61 3.90 3.65
C ASP A 49 -8.63 3.48 2.57
N ASP A 50 -8.19 3.18 1.39
CA ASP A 50 -9.05 2.71 0.29
C ASP A 50 -9.33 1.20 0.32
N SER A 51 -9.17 0.57 1.48
CA SER A 51 -9.50 -0.85 1.63
C SER A 51 -11.00 -1.12 1.54
N ALA A 52 -11.34 -2.35 1.17
CA ALA A 52 -12.72 -2.82 1.09
C ALA A 52 -13.49 -2.73 2.43
N CYS A 53 -12.78 -2.61 3.56
CA CYS A 53 -13.39 -2.43 4.88
C CYS A 53 -14.19 -1.13 4.99
N LEU A 54 -13.87 -0.13 4.17
CA LEU A 54 -14.56 1.16 4.15
C LEU A 54 -15.60 1.28 3.00
N ASP A 55 -15.85 0.19 2.28
CA ASP A 55 -16.86 0.19 1.24
C ASP A 55 -18.25 0.51 1.81
N GLY A 56 -18.92 1.47 1.18
CA GLY A 56 -20.20 1.99 1.67
C GLY A 56 -20.12 3.04 2.77
N SER A 57 -18.94 3.26 3.39
CA SER A 57 -18.77 4.23 4.48
C SER A 57 -18.17 5.55 4.02
N GLN A 58 -18.87 6.26 3.11
CA GLN A 58 -18.39 7.53 2.56
C GLN A 58 -18.08 8.59 3.63
N ALA A 59 -18.81 8.61 4.74
CA ALA A 59 -18.58 9.56 5.81
C ALA A 59 -17.20 9.35 6.46
N LEU A 60 -16.80 8.09 6.68
CA LEU A 60 -15.47 7.78 7.20
C LEU A 60 -14.37 8.07 6.18
N ARG A 61 -14.57 7.73 4.91
CA ARG A 61 -13.60 8.05 3.85
C ARG A 61 -13.28 9.54 3.75
N ARG A 62 -14.25 10.40 3.99
CA ARG A 62 -14.02 11.87 3.98
C ARG A 62 -13.14 12.37 5.12
N THR A 63 -12.95 11.58 6.17
CA THR A 63 -12.06 11.89 7.30
C THR A 63 -10.70 11.24 7.17
N ALA A 64 -10.46 10.46 6.11
CA ALA A 64 -9.16 9.89 5.82
C ALA A 64 -8.12 10.99 5.54
N ARG A 65 -6.87 10.69 5.85
CA ARG A 65 -5.76 11.58 5.46
C ARG A 65 -5.63 11.61 3.94
N PRO A 66 -5.17 12.74 3.37
CA PRO A 66 -4.87 12.79 1.95
C PRO A 66 -3.85 11.72 1.56
N LEU A 67 -4.11 11.07 0.43
CA LEU A 67 -3.18 10.12 -0.16
C LEU A 67 -1.96 10.90 -0.68
N VAL A 68 -0.75 10.54 -0.21
CA VAL A 68 0.50 11.20 -0.60
C VAL A 68 1.62 10.17 -0.75
N ALA A 69 2.57 10.44 -1.64
CA ALA A 69 3.86 9.75 -1.67
C ALA A 69 4.86 10.54 -0.82
N ARG A 70 5.50 9.91 0.16
CA ARG A 70 6.52 10.55 0.99
C ARG A 70 7.91 10.13 0.53
N VAL A 71 8.78 11.11 0.40
CA VAL A 71 10.17 10.92 -0.01
C VAL A 71 11.10 11.81 0.81
N SER A 72 12.39 11.45 0.89
CA SER A 72 13.40 12.32 1.50
C SER A 72 13.71 13.52 0.60
N PRO A 73 14.26 14.62 1.15
CA PRO A 73 14.70 15.75 0.36
C PRO A 73 15.71 15.37 -0.73
N ARG A 74 16.62 14.44 -0.42
CA ARG A 74 17.61 13.96 -1.39
C ARG A 74 16.94 13.17 -2.52
N THR A 75 16.05 12.23 -2.21
CA THR A 75 15.30 11.48 -3.21
C THR A 75 14.47 12.41 -4.09
N ALA A 76 13.84 13.43 -3.51
CA ALA A 76 13.11 14.43 -4.25
C ALA A 76 14.02 15.20 -5.22
N SER A 77 15.20 15.62 -4.77
CA SER A 77 16.19 16.31 -5.62
C SER A 77 16.72 15.44 -6.75
N ASP A 78 17.00 14.14 -6.47
CA ASP A 78 17.52 13.20 -7.47
C ASP A 78 16.50 12.93 -8.60
N HIS A 79 15.20 13.14 -8.32
CA HIS A 79 14.10 12.94 -9.26
C HIS A 79 13.41 14.25 -9.72
N ASP A 80 13.98 15.42 -9.42
CA ASP A 80 13.44 16.74 -9.76
C ASP A 80 11.97 16.94 -9.30
N LEU A 81 11.69 16.55 -8.05
CA LEU A 81 10.38 16.62 -7.45
C LEU A 81 10.29 17.77 -6.45
N GLY A 82 9.24 18.57 -6.59
CA GLY A 82 8.83 19.56 -5.61
C GLY A 82 7.74 19.06 -4.67
N ASN A 83 7.58 19.73 -3.53
CA ASN A 83 6.48 19.42 -2.64
C ASN A 83 5.13 19.70 -3.33
N ALA A 84 4.18 18.79 -3.20
CA ALA A 84 2.87 18.78 -3.88
C ALA A 84 2.91 18.55 -5.42
N ASP A 85 4.06 18.27 -6.02
CA ASP A 85 4.09 17.76 -7.38
C ASP A 85 3.33 16.44 -7.46
N VAL A 86 2.57 16.22 -8.53
CA VAL A 86 1.88 14.96 -8.76
C VAL A 86 2.84 13.99 -9.45
N VAL A 87 2.95 12.80 -8.89
CA VAL A 87 3.78 11.73 -9.44
C VAL A 87 2.95 10.48 -9.69
N ASN A 88 3.35 9.74 -10.70
CA ASN A 88 2.86 8.39 -10.93
C ASN A 88 3.84 7.41 -10.29
N VAL A 89 3.39 6.68 -9.28
CA VAL A 89 4.18 5.63 -8.62
C VAL A 89 3.80 4.31 -9.24
N THR A 90 4.72 3.69 -9.98
CA THR A 90 4.53 2.41 -10.65
C THR A 90 5.13 1.29 -9.81
N PHE A 91 4.31 0.32 -9.43
CA PHE A 91 4.70 -0.85 -8.64
C PHE A 91 5.27 -1.97 -9.52
N ALA A 92 6.02 -2.88 -8.93
CA ALA A 92 6.64 -4.01 -9.63
C ALA A 92 5.63 -4.90 -10.39
N ALA A 93 4.38 -4.95 -9.94
CA ALA A 93 3.30 -5.70 -10.62
C ALA A 93 2.75 -5.00 -11.87
N GLY A 94 3.16 -3.75 -12.15
CA GLY A 94 2.70 -2.95 -13.27
C GLY A 94 1.51 -2.04 -12.95
N ASP A 95 0.92 -2.18 -11.77
CA ASP A 95 -0.09 -1.22 -11.29
C ASP A 95 0.57 0.11 -10.97
N SER A 96 -0.18 1.20 -11.08
CA SER A 96 0.32 2.53 -10.75
C SER A 96 -0.73 3.37 -10.02
N VAL A 97 -0.24 4.38 -9.30
CA VAL A 97 -1.09 5.34 -8.59
C VAL A 97 -0.53 6.75 -8.76
N GLU A 98 -1.43 7.69 -9.07
CA GLU A 98 -1.09 9.11 -9.11
C GLU A 98 -1.36 9.76 -7.77
N VAL A 99 -0.31 10.33 -7.18
CA VAL A 99 -0.37 10.94 -5.85
C VAL A 99 0.51 12.18 -5.76
N PRO A 100 0.13 13.18 -4.95
CA PRO A 100 1.01 14.30 -4.67
C PRO A 100 2.18 13.85 -3.77
N VAL A 101 3.33 14.49 -3.98
CA VAL A 101 4.55 14.27 -3.19
C VAL A 101 4.52 15.08 -1.91
N SER A 102 4.90 14.46 -0.81
CA SER A 102 5.25 15.11 0.46
C SER A 102 6.74 14.89 0.74
N ILE A 103 7.51 15.94 0.84
CA ILE A 103 8.94 15.85 1.15
C ILE A 103 9.12 15.89 2.66
N GLU A 104 9.71 14.83 3.22
CA GLU A 104 9.85 14.59 4.65
C GLU A 104 11.32 14.37 5.02
N GLU A 105 11.88 15.19 5.89
CA GLU A 105 13.28 15.08 6.33
C GLU A 105 13.58 13.75 7.07
N SER A 106 12.58 13.14 7.66
CA SER A 106 12.71 11.87 8.38
C SER A 106 12.74 10.63 7.49
N MET A 107 12.47 10.80 6.19
CA MET A 107 12.49 9.69 5.24
C MET A 107 13.92 9.29 4.86
N ILE A 108 14.10 7.99 4.64
CA ILE A 108 15.37 7.41 4.20
C ILE A 108 15.55 7.67 2.70
N ASP A 109 16.79 7.99 2.28
CA ASP A 109 17.12 8.18 0.87
C ASP A 109 16.91 6.91 0.05
N GLY A 110 16.37 7.07 -1.16
CA GLY A 110 16.07 5.97 -2.05
C GLY A 110 14.81 5.16 -1.67
N VAL A 111 14.04 5.65 -0.71
CA VAL A 111 12.77 5.05 -0.29
C VAL A 111 11.61 5.95 -0.64
N VAL A 112 10.54 5.34 -1.13
CA VAL A 112 9.24 5.97 -1.36
C VAL A 112 8.22 5.31 -0.46
N TRP A 113 7.51 6.10 0.31
CA TRP A 113 6.40 5.60 1.09
C TRP A 113 5.07 6.00 0.46
N VAL A 114 4.16 5.03 0.35
CA VAL A 114 2.74 5.26 0.05
C VAL A 114 1.88 4.37 0.95
N PRO A 115 0.63 4.74 1.27
CA PRO A 115 -0.27 3.86 2.01
C PRO A 115 -0.45 2.50 1.33
N ALA A 116 -0.57 1.42 2.13
CA ALA A 116 -0.68 0.05 1.60
C ALA A 116 -1.90 -0.14 0.69
N HIS A 117 -2.99 0.55 0.98
CA HIS A 117 -4.20 0.58 0.16
C HIS A 117 -4.32 1.97 -0.48
N CYS A 118 -3.60 2.15 -1.58
CA CYS A 118 -3.62 3.35 -2.39
C CYS A 118 -4.03 2.98 -3.81
N GLY A 119 -5.21 3.37 -4.22
CA GLY A 119 -5.71 3.12 -5.57
C GLY A 119 -6.74 2.01 -5.67
N THR A 120 -7.37 1.96 -6.81
CA THR A 120 -8.60 1.21 -7.07
C THR A 120 -8.31 -0.27 -7.29
N GLY A 121 -8.66 -1.11 -6.30
CA GLY A 121 -8.97 -2.52 -6.54
C GLY A 121 -7.82 -3.50 -6.67
N SER A 122 -6.59 -3.07 -6.51
CA SER A 122 -5.41 -3.93 -6.61
C SER A 122 -5.00 -4.54 -5.27
N ALA A 123 -4.16 -5.56 -5.33
CA ALA A 123 -3.53 -6.10 -4.15
C ALA A 123 -2.78 -4.99 -3.41
N PRO A 124 -2.76 -5.02 -2.07
CA PRO A 124 -2.09 -3.98 -1.30
C PRO A 124 -0.61 -3.91 -1.69
N ALA A 125 -0.10 -2.70 -1.81
CA ALA A 125 1.32 -2.46 -2.00
C ALA A 125 2.14 -3.18 -0.91
N ARG A 126 3.28 -3.73 -1.27
CA ARG A 126 4.13 -4.50 -0.32
C ARG A 126 5.46 -3.79 -0.15
N ALA A 127 5.84 -3.56 1.10
CA ALA A 127 7.15 -3.01 1.44
C ALA A 127 8.29 -3.88 0.88
N GLY A 128 9.39 -3.23 0.51
CA GLY A 128 10.59 -3.88 -0.03
C GLY A 128 10.55 -4.14 -1.54
N GLN A 129 9.46 -3.83 -2.23
CA GLN A 129 9.40 -3.92 -3.70
C GLN A 129 10.13 -2.73 -4.34
N SER A 130 10.66 -2.96 -5.54
CA SER A 130 11.16 -1.87 -6.38
C SER A 130 9.99 -1.08 -6.97
N VAL A 131 10.11 0.24 -6.99
CA VAL A 131 9.14 1.15 -7.59
C VAL A 131 9.81 2.17 -8.48
N GLN A 132 9.06 2.72 -9.42
CA GLN A 132 9.45 3.85 -10.25
C GLN A 132 8.54 5.04 -9.94
N ILE A 133 9.12 6.23 -9.99
CA ILE A 133 8.38 7.48 -9.85
C ILE A 133 8.61 8.32 -11.10
N ASP A 134 7.52 8.71 -11.72
CA ASP A 134 7.52 9.61 -12.85
C ASP A 134 6.68 10.85 -12.53
N LYS A 135 7.25 12.03 -12.75
CA LYS A 135 6.51 13.29 -12.57
C LYS A 135 5.42 13.40 -13.62
N VAL A 136 4.19 13.57 -13.16
CA VAL A 136 3.07 13.84 -14.07
C VAL A 136 3.17 15.30 -14.53
N HIS A 137 3.55 15.49 -15.78
CA HIS A 137 3.50 16.80 -16.41
C HIS A 137 2.04 17.12 -16.71
N GLY A 138 1.41 17.91 -15.86
CA GLY A 138 0.09 18.47 -16.17
C GLY A 138 0.20 19.25 -17.48
N ASP A 139 -0.41 18.76 -18.54
CA ASP A 139 -0.68 19.58 -19.71
C ASP A 139 -1.54 20.76 -19.23
N LYS A 140 -0.93 21.93 -19.13
CA LYS A 140 -1.67 23.17 -18.93
C LYS A 140 -2.45 23.40 -20.22
N GLY A 141 -3.56 22.66 -20.36
CA GLY A 141 -4.55 22.93 -21.38
C GLY A 141 -4.92 24.40 -21.30
N GLY A 142 -4.35 25.16 -22.20
CA GLY A 142 -4.69 26.57 -22.37
C GLY A 142 -6.16 26.68 -22.65
N VAL A 143 -6.89 27.25 -21.71
CA VAL A 143 -8.21 27.80 -22.00
C VAL A 143 -7.95 29.08 -22.78
N ALA A 144 -8.20 28.99 -24.07
CA ALA A 144 -8.34 30.18 -24.94
C ALA A 144 -9.75 30.75 -24.75
#